data_415496206742b4e5c489cb56839229e3
#
_entry.id   415496206742b4e5c489cb56839229e3
#
_cell.length_a   1.000
_cell.length_b   1.000
_cell.length_c   1.000
_cell.angle_alpha   90.00
_cell.angle_beta   90.00
_cell.angle_gamma   90.00
#
_symmetry.space_group_name_H-M   'P 1'
#
loop_
_entity.id
_entity.type
_entity.pdbx_description
1 polymer ?
#
loop_
_entity_poly.entity_id
_entity_poly.type
_entity_poly.pdbx_seq_one_letter_code
_entity_poly.pdbx_strand_id
1 'polypeptide(L)'
;MSNELILSRRDVDFLLFDWLKVEELSQRENFAGQDRFEYTSVLNVYEALATDLFAPHNKKNDSNEPVFDGERVTVNPEVGVALKAFADAGLMSAAFPSDWNGMNLPNTIERAGMAYLLGANSGTAGYAFLTIGNANLLMAHGEPEKVKPYVNAMIEGKCFGTMCLSEPQAGSSLADIRTRAIKTKDGRYRLFGNKMWISGGEHDISDNIVHLVLAKIPDENGQLPAGVQGISLFTVPRKLLDENGQPSERNDVVLAGINHKMGYRGTVNCVLNFGEGRFTPEGEAGAIGELVGEAGKGLAYMFHMMNEARISVGLGAAALGYTGYLHALDYAKTRVQGRSRSERNPSSPQIPLIQHADVRRMLLAQKAYVSGALALCLYAARLTDDIHSLEDAEQRDQAHQLLDLLTPVVKSWSSEWGLVANDLAIQVHGGYGYTREYNVEQFYRDNRLNPIHEGTFGIQALDLLGRKTRLNQGLSMKLLHEKIMNTIAQAKAEPSLKDHADQLDQKWQLIRNVTEKLHALTDVELQLANAANYLEAFGHLVVGWLWLDQAVVIHKLMPNSTDPDFLYGKLAACDYFFGWEMPKIISWLAVLDPVETTPLNMSEEWF
;
A
#
# COMPACT_ATOMS: atom_id res chain seq x y z
N MET A 1 21.59 -11.77 3.71
CA MET A 1 20.52 -12.64 3.16
C MET A 1 20.78 -12.71 1.66
N SER A 2 20.49 -13.84 1.00
CA SER A 2 20.56 -13.87 -0.46
C SER A 2 19.43 -13.02 -1.03
N ASN A 3 19.62 -12.35 -2.17
CA ASN A 3 18.63 -11.52 -2.86
C ASN A 3 17.30 -12.26 -3.09
N GLU A 4 17.36 -13.58 -3.16
CA GLU A 4 16.24 -14.49 -3.39
C GLU A 4 15.22 -14.58 -2.25
N LEU A 5 15.51 -14.05 -1.04
CA LEU A 5 14.60 -14.12 0.11
C LEU A 5 13.80 -12.84 0.39
N ILE A 6 13.84 -11.84 -0.48
CA ILE A 6 13.01 -10.63 -0.38
C ILE A 6 11.82 -10.75 -1.34
N LEU A 7 12.11 -10.78 -2.64
CA LEU A 7 11.15 -11.03 -3.71
C LEU A 7 11.78 -11.93 -4.76
N SER A 8 10.97 -12.71 -5.47
CA SER A 8 11.44 -13.45 -6.64
C SER A 8 11.58 -12.51 -7.83
N ARG A 9 12.81 -12.24 -8.26
CA ARG A 9 13.07 -11.44 -9.46
C ARG A 9 12.37 -12.03 -10.69
N ARG A 10 12.37 -13.36 -10.82
CA ARG A 10 11.71 -14.05 -11.93
C ARG A 10 10.20 -13.80 -11.96
N ASP A 11 9.54 -13.73 -10.78
CA ASP A 11 8.11 -13.43 -10.71
C ASP A 11 7.83 -11.95 -11.03
N VAL A 12 8.67 -11.03 -10.55
CA VAL A 12 8.59 -9.60 -10.89
C VAL A 12 8.76 -9.38 -12.40
N ASP A 13 9.78 -9.99 -13.01
CA ASP A 13 10.03 -9.88 -14.45
C ASP A 13 8.85 -10.44 -15.27
N PHE A 14 8.27 -11.58 -14.87
CA PHE A 14 7.07 -12.14 -15.50
C PHE A 14 5.89 -11.16 -15.42
N LEU A 15 5.62 -10.61 -14.23
CA LEU A 15 4.51 -9.68 -14.05
C LEU A 15 4.68 -8.42 -14.88
N LEU A 16 5.89 -7.84 -14.91
CA LEU A 16 6.16 -6.61 -15.65
C LEU A 16 6.19 -6.80 -17.16
N PHE A 17 6.97 -7.76 -17.64
CA PHE A 17 7.32 -7.85 -19.05
C PHE A 17 6.49 -8.88 -19.81
N ASP A 18 6.21 -10.04 -19.19
CA ASP A 18 5.43 -11.08 -19.87
C ASP A 18 3.93 -10.82 -19.78
N TRP A 19 3.43 -10.33 -18.63
CA TRP A 19 1.99 -10.13 -18.39
C TRP A 19 1.54 -8.70 -18.63
N LEU A 20 2.09 -7.70 -17.91
CA LEU A 20 1.67 -6.29 -18.02
C LEU A 20 2.22 -5.57 -19.25
N LYS A 21 3.19 -6.15 -19.94
CA LYS A 21 3.80 -5.57 -21.15
C LYS A 21 4.33 -4.16 -20.94
N VAL A 22 5.03 -3.91 -19.83
CA VAL A 22 5.48 -2.57 -19.43
C VAL A 22 6.42 -1.95 -20.45
N GLU A 23 7.16 -2.76 -21.20
CA GLU A 23 8.02 -2.30 -22.30
C GLU A 23 7.24 -1.58 -23.43
N GLU A 24 5.94 -1.86 -23.60
CA GLU A 24 5.11 -1.17 -24.59
C GLU A 24 4.84 0.30 -24.22
N LEU A 25 5.04 0.68 -22.94
CA LEU A 25 4.93 2.07 -22.48
C LEU A 25 5.95 2.98 -23.16
N SER A 26 7.12 2.46 -23.56
CA SER A 26 8.14 3.22 -24.30
C SER A 26 7.67 3.78 -25.65
N GLN A 27 6.57 3.26 -26.17
CA GLN A 27 5.94 3.76 -27.40
C GLN A 27 5.11 5.04 -27.16
N ARG A 28 4.84 5.39 -25.91
CA ARG A 28 4.08 6.58 -25.52
C ARG A 28 5.00 7.77 -25.32
N GLU A 29 4.53 8.96 -25.68
CA GLU A 29 5.32 10.20 -25.61
C GLU A 29 5.97 10.42 -24.24
N ASN A 30 5.22 10.19 -23.16
CA ASN A 30 5.69 10.37 -21.79
C ASN A 30 6.92 9.51 -21.44
N PHE A 31 7.07 8.35 -22.05
CA PHE A 31 8.13 7.37 -21.76
C PHE A 31 9.05 7.11 -22.97
N ALA A 32 8.97 7.98 -23.99
CA ALA A 32 9.77 7.84 -25.19
C ALA A 32 11.28 7.85 -24.89
N GLY A 33 11.99 6.89 -25.49
CA GLY A 33 13.43 6.74 -25.30
C GLY A 33 13.83 5.81 -24.16
N GLN A 34 12.89 5.37 -23.32
CA GLN A 34 13.12 4.34 -22.31
C GLN A 34 12.96 2.93 -22.93
N ASP A 35 13.64 1.95 -22.34
CA ASP A 35 13.56 0.56 -22.81
C ASP A 35 13.62 -0.46 -21.65
N ARG A 36 13.48 -1.73 -22.00
CA ARG A 36 13.57 -2.83 -21.04
C ARG A 36 14.92 -2.90 -20.32
N PHE A 37 16.02 -2.51 -20.98
CA PHE A 37 17.35 -2.52 -20.38
C PHE A 37 17.43 -1.48 -19.26
N GLU A 38 16.89 -0.28 -19.48
CA GLU A 38 16.83 0.79 -18.49
C GLU A 38 15.95 0.38 -17.29
N TYR A 39 14.74 -0.14 -17.56
CA TYR A 39 13.85 -0.65 -16.49
C TYR A 39 14.51 -1.74 -15.65
N THR A 40 15.18 -2.69 -16.31
CA THR A 40 15.92 -3.77 -15.63
C THR A 40 17.07 -3.21 -14.78
N SER A 41 17.79 -2.21 -15.30
CA SER A 41 18.91 -1.57 -14.60
C SER A 41 18.45 -0.84 -13.33
N VAL A 42 17.34 -0.12 -13.39
CA VAL A 42 16.74 0.54 -12.22
C VAL A 42 16.28 -0.49 -11.19
N LEU A 43 15.60 -1.55 -11.61
CA LEU A 43 15.19 -2.64 -10.70
C LEU A 43 16.40 -3.31 -10.02
N ASN A 44 17.54 -3.44 -10.72
CA ASN A 44 18.77 -3.96 -10.12
C ASN A 44 19.30 -3.03 -9.01
N VAL A 45 19.17 -1.70 -9.18
CA VAL A 45 19.57 -0.74 -8.12
C VAL A 45 18.65 -0.87 -6.91
N TYR A 46 17.32 -0.96 -7.09
CA TYR A 46 16.39 -1.20 -5.98
C TYR A 46 16.71 -2.50 -5.24
N GLU A 47 16.96 -3.59 -5.97
CA GLU A 47 17.28 -4.91 -5.40
C GLU A 47 18.60 -4.87 -4.61
N ALA A 48 19.63 -4.21 -5.14
CA ALA A 48 20.91 -4.03 -4.46
C ALA A 48 20.74 -3.20 -3.17
N LEU A 49 20.05 -2.06 -3.21
CA LEU A 49 19.75 -1.26 -2.02
C LEU A 49 18.98 -2.06 -0.98
N ALA A 50 17.95 -2.79 -1.40
CA ALA A 50 17.15 -3.63 -0.52
C ALA A 50 17.99 -4.66 0.22
N THR A 51 18.88 -5.34 -0.52
CA THR A 51 19.73 -6.41 0.01
C THR A 51 20.88 -5.90 0.87
N ASP A 52 21.58 -4.87 0.38
CA ASP A 52 22.86 -4.47 0.96
C ASP A 52 22.71 -3.42 2.06
N LEU A 53 21.63 -2.61 2.02
CA LEU A 53 21.45 -1.50 2.94
C LEU A 53 20.17 -1.58 3.78
N PHE A 54 19.04 -2.06 3.24
CA PHE A 54 17.76 -2.08 3.97
C PHE A 54 17.59 -3.34 4.82
N ALA A 55 17.76 -4.53 4.24
CA ALA A 55 17.56 -5.79 4.94
C ALA A 55 18.52 -5.99 6.15
N PRO A 56 19.83 -5.60 6.08
CA PRO A 56 20.78 -5.89 7.16
C PRO A 56 20.41 -5.27 8.51
N HIS A 57 19.72 -4.13 8.54
CA HIS A 57 19.35 -3.47 9.79
C HIS A 57 17.87 -3.64 10.18
N ASN A 58 17.07 -4.43 9.43
CA ASN A 58 15.65 -4.63 9.73
C ASN A 58 15.41 -5.19 11.14
N LYS A 59 16.16 -6.23 11.51
CA LYS A 59 16.09 -6.83 12.86
C LYS A 59 16.53 -5.87 13.96
N LYS A 60 17.55 -5.06 13.68
CA LYS A 60 18.02 -4.02 14.61
C LYS A 60 16.95 -2.94 14.83
N ASN A 61 16.26 -2.53 13.77
CA ASN A 61 15.16 -1.58 13.86
C ASN A 61 14.01 -2.09 14.75
N ASP A 62 13.71 -3.38 14.68
CA ASP A 62 12.69 -3.99 15.54
C ASP A 62 13.13 -4.10 17.01
N SER A 63 14.40 -4.38 17.25
CA SER A 63 14.96 -4.56 18.61
C SER A 63 15.28 -3.25 19.30
N ASN A 64 15.70 -2.24 18.55
CA ASN A 64 16.09 -0.92 19.03
C ASN A 64 15.14 0.12 18.44
N GLU A 65 14.00 0.31 19.09
CA GLU A 65 13.02 1.31 18.70
C GLU A 65 13.61 2.73 18.75
N PRO A 66 13.07 3.70 17.99
CA PRO A 66 13.39 5.11 18.15
C PRO A 66 13.21 5.58 19.59
N VAL A 67 14.13 6.42 20.06
CA VAL A 67 14.14 6.92 21.44
C VAL A 67 13.86 8.42 21.45
N PHE A 68 12.92 8.85 22.29
CA PHE A 68 12.66 10.25 22.58
C PHE A 68 13.18 10.57 24.00
N ASP A 69 14.15 11.48 24.09
CA ASP A 69 14.78 11.90 25.36
C ASP A 69 14.10 13.11 26.03
N GLY A 70 13.00 13.60 25.45
CA GLY A 70 12.28 14.82 25.85
C GLY A 70 12.59 16.05 24.97
N GLU A 71 13.63 15.99 24.14
CA GLU A 71 14.01 17.05 23.21
C GLU A 71 14.18 16.55 21.78
N ARG A 72 14.79 15.38 21.60
CA ARG A 72 15.15 14.80 20.30
C ARG A 72 14.67 13.36 20.17
N VAL A 73 14.41 12.99 18.93
CA VAL A 73 14.20 11.60 18.56
C VAL A 73 15.44 11.10 17.85
N THR A 74 16.00 10.02 18.36
CA THR A 74 17.14 9.33 17.77
C THR A 74 16.65 8.03 17.13
N VAL A 75 17.02 7.79 15.88
CA VAL A 75 16.78 6.51 15.16
C VAL A 75 18.10 5.76 14.96
N ASN A 76 18.02 4.49 14.55
CA ASN A 76 19.22 3.75 14.21
C ASN A 76 19.95 4.43 13.03
N PRO A 77 21.27 4.68 13.12
CA PRO A 77 22.02 5.41 12.08
C PRO A 77 21.93 4.79 10.68
N GLU A 78 21.76 3.48 10.60
CA GLU A 78 21.63 2.75 9.33
C GLU A 78 20.40 3.18 8.54
N VAL A 79 19.36 3.67 9.21
CA VAL A 79 18.16 4.23 8.56
C VAL A 79 18.55 5.43 7.69
N GLY A 80 19.29 6.39 8.25
CA GLY A 80 19.77 7.56 7.51
C GLY A 80 20.73 7.20 6.37
N VAL A 81 21.62 6.22 6.58
CA VAL A 81 22.54 5.73 5.54
C VAL A 81 21.76 5.13 4.35
N ALA A 82 20.78 4.27 4.63
CA ALA A 82 19.99 3.62 3.58
C ALA A 82 19.13 4.64 2.79
N LEU A 83 18.49 5.59 3.49
CA LEU A 83 17.67 6.62 2.86
C LEU A 83 18.52 7.61 2.05
N LYS A 84 19.72 7.95 2.53
CA LYS A 84 20.65 8.77 1.76
C LYS A 84 21.09 8.08 0.48
N ALA A 85 21.45 6.80 0.54
CA ALA A 85 21.85 6.02 -0.65
C ALA A 85 20.69 5.92 -1.65
N PHE A 86 19.45 5.80 -1.18
CA PHE A 86 18.26 5.81 -2.01
C PHE A 86 18.07 7.15 -2.73
N ALA A 87 18.25 8.27 -2.01
CA ALA A 87 18.19 9.60 -2.60
C ALA A 87 19.35 9.87 -3.58
N ASP A 88 20.58 9.49 -3.22
CA ASP A 88 21.77 9.64 -4.08
C ASP A 88 21.66 8.84 -5.39
N ALA A 89 20.92 7.74 -5.39
CA ALA A 89 20.59 6.97 -6.59
C ALA A 89 19.48 7.62 -7.45
N GLY A 90 18.94 8.77 -7.05
CA GLY A 90 17.85 9.49 -7.74
C GLY A 90 16.46 8.86 -7.57
N LEU A 91 16.33 7.84 -6.71
CA LEU A 91 15.09 7.05 -6.63
C LEU A 91 13.97 7.74 -5.87
N MET A 92 14.26 8.83 -5.12
CA MET A 92 13.21 9.68 -4.52
C MET A 92 12.30 10.34 -5.57
N SER A 93 12.82 10.53 -6.79
CA SER A 93 12.08 11.16 -7.90
C SER A 93 11.99 10.25 -9.13
N ALA A 94 12.06 8.94 -8.94
CA ALA A 94 12.10 7.98 -10.04
C ALA A 94 10.92 8.14 -11.02
N ALA A 95 9.70 8.30 -10.53
CA ALA A 95 8.50 8.51 -11.33
C ALA A 95 8.11 9.97 -11.52
N PHE A 96 8.86 10.96 -10.96
CA PHE A 96 8.55 12.37 -11.13
C PHE A 96 8.85 12.84 -12.54
N PRO A 97 8.10 13.85 -13.06
CA PRO A 97 8.38 14.46 -14.33
C PRO A 97 9.77 15.12 -14.38
N SER A 98 10.35 15.22 -15.57
CA SER A 98 11.69 15.77 -15.77
C SER A 98 11.84 17.25 -15.42
N ASP A 99 10.76 18.04 -15.49
CA ASP A 99 10.71 19.45 -15.06
C ASP A 99 10.80 19.61 -13.54
N TRP A 100 10.59 18.52 -12.80
CA TRP A 100 10.83 18.39 -11.36
C TRP A 100 12.10 17.57 -11.04
N ASN A 101 13.05 17.51 -11.95
CA ASN A 101 14.29 16.71 -11.81
C ASN A 101 14.06 15.22 -11.59
N GLY A 102 12.94 14.67 -12.10
CA GLY A 102 12.61 13.27 -12.02
C GLY A 102 13.16 12.47 -13.20
N MET A 103 13.20 11.15 -13.04
CA MET A 103 13.60 10.21 -14.10
C MET A 103 12.45 9.91 -15.07
N ASN A 104 11.24 10.34 -14.78
CA ASN A 104 10.03 10.08 -15.58
C ASN A 104 9.79 8.58 -15.86
N LEU A 105 10.14 7.71 -14.89
CA LEU A 105 9.91 6.28 -15.03
C LEU A 105 8.42 5.93 -14.89
N PRO A 106 7.95 4.86 -15.54
CA PRO A 106 6.62 4.34 -15.28
C PRO A 106 6.39 4.03 -13.80
N ASN A 107 5.22 4.39 -13.27
CA ASN A 107 4.82 4.05 -11.90
C ASN A 107 4.91 2.54 -11.66
N THR A 108 4.62 1.72 -12.67
CA THR A 108 4.72 0.26 -12.58
C THR A 108 6.15 -0.19 -12.24
N ILE A 109 7.18 0.44 -12.82
CA ILE A 109 8.59 0.14 -12.53
C ILE A 109 8.98 0.64 -11.14
N GLU A 110 8.62 1.87 -10.80
CA GLU A 110 8.89 2.45 -9.47
C GLU A 110 8.25 1.60 -8.37
N ARG A 111 6.98 1.21 -8.48
CA ARG A 111 6.28 0.37 -7.51
C ARG A 111 6.88 -1.04 -7.39
N ALA A 112 7.29 -1.64 -8.50
CA ALA A 112 8.02 -2.91 -8.46
C ALA A 112 9.34 -2.80 -7.70
N GLY A 113 10.08 -1.71 -7.90
CA GLY A 113 11.29 -1.38 -7.15
C GLY A 113 11.02 -1.16 -5.66
N MET A 114 10.02 -0.33 -5.33
CA MET A 114 9.64 -0.08 -3.94
C MET A 114 9.21 -1.35 -3.19
N ALA A 115 8.65 -2.34 -3.87
CA ALA A 115 8.30 -3.61 -3.24
C ALA A 115 9.52 -4.34 -2.66
N TYR A 116 10.71 -4.26 -3.29
CA TYR A 116 11.95 -4.80 -2.72
C TYR A 116 12.32 -4.12 -1.40
N LEU A 117 12.24 -2.78 -1.34
CA LEU A 117 12.58 -2.02 -0.12
C LEU A 117 11.58 -2.29 1.01
N LEU A 118 10.28 -2.33 0.69
CA LEU A 118 9.21 -2.62 1.65
C LEU A 118 9.32 -4.04 2.20
N GLY A 119 9.64 -5.03 1.36
CA GLY A 119 9.89 -6.40 1.79
C GLY A 119 11.17 -6.55 2.63
N ALA A 120 12.21 -5.78 2.32
CA ALA A 120 13.48 -5.81 3.03
C ALA A 120 13.41 -5.16 4.41
N ASN A 121 12.82 -3.96 4.50
CA ASN A 121 12.70 -3.18 5.73
C ASN A 121 11.62 -2.10 5.60
N SER A 122 10.38 -2.47 5.88
CA SER A 122 9.25 -1.57 5.82
C SER A 122 9.38 -0.36 6.75
N GLY A 123 10.05 -0.54 7.90
CA GLY A 123 10.29 0.53 8.88
C GLY A 123 11.15 1.67 8.32
N THR A 124 12.18 1.35 7.52
CA THR A 124 13.03 2.35 6.85
C THR A 124 12.38 2.86 5.57
N ALA A 125 11.81 1.97 4.75
CA ALA A 125 11.18 2.35 3.47
C ALA A 125 10.00 3.32 3.66
N GLY A 126 9.31 3.27 4.82
CA GLY A 126 8.20 4.13 5.16
C GLY A 126 8.52 5.63 5.10
N TYR A 127 9.75 6.04 5.44
CA TYR A 127 10.16 7.45 5.34
C TYR A 127 10.22 7.92 3.88
N ALA A 128 10.82 7.13 2.99
CA ALA A 128 10.88 7.45 1.56
C ALA A 128 9.48 7.48 0.95
N PHE A 129 8.67 6.48 1.22
CA PHE A 129 7.30 6.36 0.73
C PHE A 129 6.44 7.59 1.08
N LEU A 130 6.42 8.01 2.36
CA LEU A 130 5.66 9.18 2.80
C LEU A 130 6.17 10.47 2.15
N THR A 131 7.48 10.57 1.95
CA THR A 131 8.12 11.75 1.33
C THR A 131 7.77 11.87 -0.15
N ILE A 132 7.81 10.77 -0.89
CA ILE A 132 7.41 10.73 -2.31
C ILE A 132 5.94 11.15 -2.46
N GLY A 133 5.04 10.60 -1.63
CA GLY A 133 3.63 10.98 -1.67
C GLY A 133 3.37 12.44 -1.29
N ASN A 134 4.12 12.99 -0.31
CA ASN A 134 4.06 14.39 0.06
C ASN A 134 4.50 15.29 -1.10
N ALA A 135 5.63 14.98 -1.74
CA ALA A 135 6.14 15.71 -2.89
C ALA A 135 5.15 15.69 -4.07
N ASN A 136 4.59 14.50 -4.40
CA ASN A 136 3.58 14.36 -5.45
C ASN A 136 2.36 15.27 -5.21
N LEU A 137 1.85 15.31 -3.98
CA LEU A 137 0.72 16.18 -3.64
C LEU A 137 1.08 17.67 -3.79
N LEU A 138 2.27 18.06 -3.32
CA LEU A 138 2.73 19.45 -3.45
C LEU A 138 2.93 19.86 -4.91
N MET A 139 3.49 19.00 -5.75
CA MET A 139 3.63 19.25 -7.19
C MET A 139 2.27 19.40 -7.89
N ALA A 140 1.28 18.59 -7.49
CA ALA A 140 -0.04 18.58 -8.13
C ALA A 140 -0.92 19.76 -7.72
N HIS A 141 -0.81 20.26 -6.49
CA HIS A 141 -1.78 21.19 -5.91
C HIS A 141 -1.18 22.44 -5.25
N GLY A 142 0.14 22.47 -5.03
CA GLY A 142 0.82 23.62 -4.44
C GLY A 142 1.14 24.71 -5.46
N GLU A 143 1.38 25.93 -4.99
CA GLU A 143 1.92 27.01 -5.82
C GLU A 143 3.41 26.69 -6.13
N PRO A 144 3.82 26.52 -7.40
CA PRO A 144 5.17 26.03 -7.74
C PRO A 144 6.30 26.79 -7.06
N GLU A 145 6.25 28.12 -7.04
CA GLU A 145 7.30 28.95 -6.44
C GLU A 145 7.48 28.71 -4.92
N LYS A 146 6.39 28.38 -4.23
CA LYS A 146 6.41 28.13 -2.78
C LYS A 146 6.82 26.71 -2.42
N VAL A 147 6.41 25.73 -3.23
CA VAL A 147 6.64 24.30 -2.91
C VAL A 147 7.95 23.77 -3.47
N LYS A 148 8.49 24.36 -4.54
CA LYS A 148 9.71 23.91 -5.20
C LYS A 148 10.93 23.75 -4.27
N PRO A 149 11.19 24.69 -3.32
CA PRO A 149 12.29 24.51 -2.37
C PRO A 149 12.15 23.24 -1.52
N TYR A 150 10.92 22.92 -1.07
CA TYR A 150 10.66 21.73 -0.28
C TYR A 150 10.77 20.44 -1.12
N VAL A 151 10.17 20.43 -2.32
CA VAL A 151 10.22 19.27 -3.22
C VAL A 151 11.67 18.95 -3.61
N ASN A 152 12.46 19.96 -3.97
CA ASN A 152 13.88 19.77 -4.30
C ASN A 152 14.65 19.18 -3.11
N ALA A 153 14.43 19.71 -1.89
CA ALA A 153 15.07 19.19 -0.69
C ALA A 153 14.63 17.74 -0.36
N MET A 154 13.39 17.35 -0.69
CA MET A 154 12.90 15.98 -0.56
C MET A 154 13.60 15.04 -1.55
N ILE A 155 13.73 15.44 -2.81
CA ILE A 155 14.44 14.68 -3.86
C ILE A 155 15.89 14.42 -3.45
N GLU A 156 16.54 15.42 -2.85
CA GLU A 156 17.92 15.33 -2.37
C GLU A 156 18.09 14.57 -1.04
N GLY A 157 16.97 14.10 -0.43
CA GLY A 157 17.00 13.43 0.88
C GLY A 157 17.35 14.33 2.07
N LYS A 158 17.31 15.66 1.89
CA LYS A 158 17.58 16.67 2.93
C LYS A 158 16.35 17.04 3.74
N CYS A 159 15.17 16.73 3.23
CA CYS A 159 13.89 16.96 3.85
C CYS A 159 13.00 15.74 3.69
N PHE A 160 12.23 15.39 4.72
CA PHE A 160 11.24 14.33 4.64
C PHE A 160 9.83 14.89 4.79
N GLY A 161 8.86 14.19 4.18
CA GLY A 161 7.47 14.58 4.16
C GLY A 161 6.60 13.70 5.08
N THR A 162 5.57 14.28 5.67
CA THR A 162 4.58 13.56 6.47
C THR A 162 3.17 13.94 6.11
N MET A 163 2.22 13.15 6.61
CA MET A 163 0.79 13.33 6.43
C MET A 163 0.12 13.40 7.81
N CYS A 164 -0.48 14.56 8.15
CA CYS A 164 -1.05 14.86 9.46
C CYS A 164 -2.58 15.04 9.38
N LEU A 165 -3.31 13.91 9.41
CA LEU A 165 -4.77 13.87 9.31
C LEU A 165 -5.41 13.69 10.69
N SER A 166 -5.13 12.53 11.30
CA SER A 166 -5.80 12.03 12.50
C SER A 166 -5.54 12.92 13.73
N GLU A 167 -6.55 13.01 14.57
CA GLU A 167 -6.50 13.63 15.90
C GLU A 167 -6.90 12.60 16.95
N PRO A 168 -6.61 12.82 18.25
CA PRO A 168 -6.95 11.84 19.29
C PRO A 168 -8.41 11.38 19.29
N GLN A 169 -9.35 12.25 18.88
CA GLN A 169 -10.78 11.96 18.80
C GLN A 169 -11.28 11.67 17.40
N ALA A 170 -10.45 11.83 16.36
CA ALA A 170 -10.89 11.74 14.96
C ALA A 170 -9.86 10.97 14.10
N GLY A 171 -10.11 9.68 13.89
CA GLY A 171 -9.34 8.83 12.98
C GLY A 171 -10.09 8.57 11.68
N SER A 172 -11.04 7.64 11.69
CA SER A 172 -11.87 7.32 10.51
C SER A 172 -12.88 8.43 10.16
N SER A 173 -13.32 9.23 11.15
CA SER A 173 -14.23 10.37 10.97
C SER A 173 -13.48 11.69 10.93
N LEU A 174 -12.92 12.06 9.77
CA LEU A 174 -12.18 13.31 9.61
C LEU A 174 -13.07 14.57 9.66
N ALA A 175 -14.39 14.43 9.56
CA ALA A 175 -15.33 15.54 9.73
C ALA A 175 -15.20 16.22 11.10
N ASP A 176 -14.73 15.48 12.11
CA ASP A 176 -14.67 15.87 13.52
C ASP A 176 -13.32 16.44 13.96
N ILE A 177 -12.38 16.69 13.03
CA ILE A 177 -11.11 17.34 13.36
C ILE A 177 -11.34 18.76 13.89
N ARG A 178 -10.48 19.17 14.84
CA ARG A 178 -10.56 20.44 15.56
C ARG A 178 -9.34 21.34 15.37
N THR A 179 -8.27 20.86 14.76
CA THR A 179 -7.12 21.69 14.40
C THR A 179 -7.59 22.86 13.55
N ARG A 180 -7.21 24.07 13.97
CA ARG A 180 -7.64 25.33 13.33
C ARG A 180 -6.45 26.07 12.73
N ALA A 181 -6.69 26.79 11.65
CA ALA A 181 -5.73 27.62 10.95
C ALA A 181 -6.25 29.07 10.90
N ILE A 182 -5.52 29.99 11.55
CA ILE A 182 -5.89 31.42 11.65
C ILE A 182 -5.05 32.19 10.64
N LYS A 183 -5.71 32.91 9.73
CA LYS A 183 -5.03 33.69 8.68
C LYS A 183 -4.29 34.86 9.28
N THR A 184 -3.03 35.07 8.86
CA THR A 184 -2.18 36.18 9.24
C THR A 184 -2.29 37.35 8.22
N LYS A 185 -1.75 38.50 8.57
CA LYS A 185 -1.83 39.71 7.71
C LYS A 185 -1.05 39.57 6.39
N ASP A 186 -0.02 38.75 6.39
CA ASP A 186 0.82 38.46 5.20
C ASP A 186 0.25 37.34 4.31
N GLY A 187 -0.92 36.78 4.67
CA GLY A 187 -1.62 35.81 3.88
C GLY A 187 -1.30 34.34 4.24
N ARG A 188 -0.31 34.12 5.10
CA ARG A 188 -0.03 32.76 5.67
C ARG A 188 -1.05 32.42 6.77
N TYR A 189 -0.82 31.32 7.47
CA TYR A 189 -1.69 30.85 8.56
C TYR A 189 -0.87 30.44 9.77
N ARG A 190 -1.46 30.61 10.96
CA ARG A 190 -0.97 30.01 12.21
C ARG A 190 -1.90 28.88 12.61
N LEU A 191 -1.35 27.67 12.75
CA LEU A 191 -2.09 26.46 13.07
C LEU A 191 -2.01 26.17 14.58
N PHE A 192 -3.15 25.69 15.13
CA PHE A 192 -3.31 25.29 16.53
C PHE A 192 -4.10 23.99 16.61
N GLY A 193 -3.56 22.98 17.30
CA GLY A 193 -4.21 21.69 17.50
C GLY A 193 -3.23 20.56 17.67
N ASN A 194 -3.76 19.34 17.72
CA ASN A 194 -2.98 18.13 17.98
C ASN A 194 -3.20 17.12 16.86
N LYS A 195 -2.13 16.46 16.44
CA LYS A 195 -2.20 15.37 15.45
C LYS A 195 -1.60 14.10 16.04
N MET A 196 -2.26 12.97 15.83
CA MET A 196 -1.90 11.67 16.39
C MET A 196 -1.63 10.64 15.29
N TRP A 197 -0.81 9.64 15.60
CA TRP A 197 -0.42 8.56 14.69
C TRP A 197 0.41 9.04 13.50
N ILE A 198 1.25 10.07 13.71
CA ILE A 198 2.05 10.66 12.63
C ILE A 198 3.35 9.89 12.47
N SER A 199 3.47 9.18 11.36
CA SER A 199 4.70 8.48 10.98
C SER A 199 5.73 9.46 10.43
N GLY A 200 7.00 9.34 10.89
CA GLY A 200 8.08 10.21 10.47
C GLY A 200 7.93 11.68 10.92
N GLY A 201 7.05 11.96 11.92
CA GLY A 201 6.73 13.34 12.31
C GLY A 201 7.85 14.08 13.03
N GLU A 202 8.79 13.38 13.64
CA GLU A 202 10.02 13.94 14.22
C GLU A 202 11.13 12.88 14.17
N HIS A 203 12.34 13.28 13.80
CA HIS A 203 13.52 12.41 13.70
C HIS A 203 14.79 13.24 13.47
N ASP A 204 15.95 12.58 13.62
CA ASP A 204 17.28 13.15 13.39
C ASP A 204 17.91 12.78 12.03
N ILE A 205 17.11 12.21 11.10
CA ILE A 205 17.59 11.72 9.79
C ILE A 205 17.90 12.89 8.84
N SER A 206 17.13 13.99 8.92
CA SER A 206 17.22 15.10 7.98
C SER A 206 17.17 16.46 8.68
N ASP A 207 17.56 17.52 7.94
CA ASP A 207 17.60 18.90 8.43
C ASP A 207 16.21 19.50 8.64
N ASN A 208 15.22 19.05 7.85
CA ASN A 208 13.85 19.52 7.94
C ASN A 208 12.83 18.42 7.70
N ILE A 209 11.59 18.68 8.14
CA ILE A 209 10.42 17.84 7.89
C ILE A 209 9.29 18.76 7.43
N VAL A 210 8.55 18.37 6.42
CA VAL A 210 7.37 19.09 5.93
C VAL A 210 6.12 18.29 6.22
N HIS A 211 5.24 18.86 7.04
CA HIS A 211 3.97 18.25 7.42
C HIS A 211 2.86 18.76 6.50
N LEU A 212 2.12 17.86 5.86
CA LEU A 212 0.84 18.15 5.22
C LEU A 212 -0.27 18.03 6.25
N VAL A 213 -0.82 19.15 6.68
CA VAL A 213 -1.73 19.22 7.84
C VAL A 213 -3.14 19.56 7.41
N LEU A 214 -4.11 18.70 7.75
CA LEU A 214 -5.53 19.02 7.62
C LEU A 214 -5.98 19.87 8.81
N ALA A 215 -6.56 21.04 8.52
CA ALA A 215 -7.10 21.95 9.53
C ALA A 215 -8.35 22.67 9.00
N LYS A 216 -9.13 23.27 9.90
CA LYS A 216 -10.30 24.09 9.56
C LYS A 216 -9.98 25.57 9.76
N ILE A 217 -10.45 26.40 8.84
CA ILE A 217 -10.35 27.87 8.95
C ILE A 217 -11.61 28.36 9.67
N PRO A 218 -11.50 29.00 10.87
CA PRO A 218 -12.66 29.56 11.56
C PRO A 218 -13.31 30.68 10.77
N ASP A 219 -14.61 30.85 10.94
CA ASP A 219 -15.35 32.02 10.46
C ASP A 219 -15.04 33.28 11.26
N GLU A 220 -15.69 34.42 10.93
CA GLU A 220 -15.51 35.70 11.60
C GLU A 220 -15.88 35.69 13.09
N ASN A 221 -16.72 34.71 13.52
CA ASN A 221 -17.12 34.52 14.91
C ASN A 221 -16.24 33.49 15.64
N GLY A 222 -15.18 32.97 14.99
CA GLY A 222 -14.30 31.94 15.52
C GLY A 222 -14.88 30.54 15.50
N GLN A 223 -16.00 30.29 14.80
CA GLN A 223 -16.64 28.98 14.70
C GLN A 223 -15.96 28.14 13.61
N LEU A 224 -15.71 26.85 13.91
CA LEU A 224 -15.17 25.91 12.94
C LEU A 224 -16.29 25.40 12.00
N PRO A 225 -16.07 25.36 10.69
CA PRO A 225 -17.06 24.83 9.75
C PRO A 225 -17.31 23.35 10.02
N ALA A 226 -18.58 22.93 9.93
CA ALA A 226 -18.99 21.54 10.10
C ALA A 226 -18.62 20.71 8.87
N GLY A 227 -18.49 19.40 9.09
CA GLY A 227 -18.30 18.42 8.01
C GLY A 227 -16.92 18.47 7.36
N VAL A 228 -16.79 17.69 6.28
CA VAL A 228 -15.52 17.52 5.55
C VAL A 228 -15.21 18.69 4.59
N GLN A 229 -16.25 19.40 4.13
CA GLN A 229 -16.12 20.53 3.21
C GLN A 229 -15.45 21.77 3.86
N GLY A 230 -15.36 21.80 5.20
CA GLY A 230 -14.64 22.84 5.93
C GLY A 230 -13.15 22.56 6.10
N ILE A 231 -12.67 21.41 5.63
CA ILE A 231 -11.27 20.99 5.82
C ILE A 231 -10.39 21.59 4.72
N SER A 232 -9.34 22.28 5.14
CA SER A 232 -8.29 22.83 4.28
C SER A 232 -6.97 22.11 4.52
N LEU A 233 -6.05 22.20 3.56
CA LEU A 233 -4.72 21.57 3.62
C LEU A 233 -3.64 22.63 3.73
N PHE A 234 -2.65 22.38 4.59
CA PHE A 234 -1.55 23.29 4.83
C PHE A 234 -0.21 22.60 4.76
N THR A 235 0.77 23.25 4.14
CA THR A 235 2.19 22.90 4.25
C THR A 235 2.75 23.56 5.50
N VAL A 236 3.22 22.76 6.46
CA VAL A 236 3.76 23.24 7.74
C VAL A 236 5.16 22.63 7.94
N PRO A 237 6.24 23.39 7.68
CA PRO A 237 7.59 22.87 7.89
C PRO A 237 7.96 22.87 9.38
N ARG A 238 8.82 21.91 9.78
CA ARG A 238 9.41 21.86 11.14
C ARG A 238 10.29 23.07 11.42
N LYS A 239 11.04 23.52 10.41
CA LYS A 239 11.80 24.77 10.41
C LYS A 239 11.38 25.60 9.21
N LEU A 240 11.20 26.88 9.41
CA LEU A 240 10.96 27.84 8.33
C LEU A 240 12.17 27.92 7.41
N LEU A 241 11.96 28.30 6.16
CA LEU A 241 13.05 28.56 5.23
C LEU A 241 13.44 30.03 5.29
N ASP A 242 14.75 30.31 5.19
CA ASP A 242 15.28 31.67 5.01
C ASP A 242 15.12 32.13 3.54
N GLU A 243 15.62 33.34 3.26
CA GLU A 243 15.60 33.96 1.91
C GLU A 243 16.35 33.13 0.85
N ASN A 244 17.24 32.23 1.27
CA ASN A 244 18.01 31.35 0.41
C ASN A 244 17.38 29.94 0.29
N GLY A 245 16.20 29.70 0.90
CA GLY A 245 15.52 28.44 0.91
C GLY A 245 16.15 27.40 1.87
N GLN A 246 16.97 27.84 2.84
CA GLN A 246 17.60 26.95 3.81
C GLN A 246 16.82 26.91 5.12
N PRO A 247 16.77 25.73 5.80
CA PRO A 247 16.13 25.60 7.11
C PRO A 247 16.75 26.60 8.12
N SER A 248 15.90 27.38 8.76
CA SER A 248 16.31 28.45 9.68
C SER A 248 15.60 28.34 11.03
N GLU A 249 14.63 29.20 11.31
CA GLU A 249 13.94 29.30 12.59
C GLU A 249 13.04 28.06 12.83
N ARG A 250 13.04 27.56 14.07
CA ARG A 250 12.15 26.46 14.50
C ARG A 250 10.70 26.93 14.49
N ASN A 251 9.86 26.23 13.77
CA ASN A 251 8.42 26.45 13.77
C ASN A 251 7.75 25.89 15.05
N ASP A 252 6.57 26.37 15.40
CA ASP A 252 5.83 25.95 16.60
C ASP A 252 5.12 24.59 16.39
N VAL A 253 5.93 23.60 16.07
CA VAL A 253 5.56 22.20 15.96
C VAL A 253 6.32 21.42 17.05
N VAL A 254 5.60 20.90 18.02
CA VAL A 254 6.16 20.27 19.23
C VAL A 254 5.85 18.78 19.22
N LEU A 255 6.88 17.95 19.42
CA LEU A 255 6.70 16.54 19.69
C LEU A 255 6.18 16.35 21.11
N ALA A 256 4.97 15.80 21.27
CA ALA A 256 4.40 15.47 22.57
C ALA A 256 4.82 14.10 23.09
N GLY A 257 5.14 13.17 22.19
CA GLY A 257 5.58 11.82 22.51
C GLY A 257 5.61 10.91 21.30
N ILE A 258 6.23 9.75 21.48
CA ILE A 258 6.29 8.69 20.46
C ILE A 258 5.44 7.49 20.91
N ASN A 259 4.87 6.78 19.93
CA ASN A 259 4.07 5.57 20.17
C ASN A 259 4.96 4.33 20.06
N HIS A 260 4.90 3.48 21.09
CA HIS A 260 5.51 2.14 21.07
C HIS A 260 4.58 1.17 20.34
N LYS A 261 5.10 0.43 19.36
CA LYS A 261 4.28 -0.31 18.39
C LYS A 261 4.57 -1.81 18.40
N MET A 262 3.58 -2.59 17.98
CA MET A 262 3.72 -4.03 17.75
C MET A 262 4.77 -4.36 16.67
N GLY A 263 4.77 -3.61 15.57
CA GLY A 263 5.65 -3.72 14.41
C GLY A 263 5.94 -2.35 13.78
N TYR A 264 6.59 -2.32 12.60
CA TYR A 264 7.07 -1.09 11.96
C TYR A 264 7.91 -0.22 12.91
N ARG A 265 8.63 -0.86 13.82
CA ARG A 265 9.28 -0.17 14.94
C ARG A 265 10.37 0.78 14.51
N GLY A 266 11.03 0.53 13.37
CA GLY A 266 12.04 1.44 12.81
C GLY A 266 11.50 2.79 12.36
N THR A 267 10.20 2.91 12.07
CA THR A 267 9.57 4.20 11.75
C THR A 267 9.10 4.87 13.03
N VAL A 268 9.51 6.12 13.27
CA VAL A 268 8.95 6.96 14.33
C VAL A 268 7.45 7.15 14.08
N ASN A 269 6.64 6.99 15.10
CA ASN A 269 5.23 7.33 15.07
C ASN A 269 4.90 8.16 16.31
N CYS A 270 4.27 9.31 16.14
CA CYS A 270 4.24 10.32 17.18
C CYS A 270 2.93 11.09 17.26
N VAL A 271 2.84 11.88 18.34
CA VAL A 271 1.86 12.94 18.57
C VAL A 271 2.56 14.26 18.36
N LEU A 272 2.01 15.10 17.49
CA LEU A 272 2.49 16.46 17.22
C LEU A 272 1.48 17.49 17.71
N ASN A 273 1.95 18.47 18.46
CA ASN A 273 1.20 19.63 18.90
C ASN A 273 1.62 20.84 18.07
N PHE A 274 0.67 21.54 17.51
CA PHE A 274 0.84 22.73 16.70
C PHE A 274 0.36 23.93 17.49
N GLY A 275 1.22 24.95 17.63
CA GLY A 275 0.83 26.24 18.19
C GLY A 275 0.77 26.27 19.72
N GLU A 276 1.59 25.48 20.44
CA GLU A 276 1.65 25.53 21.91
C GLU A 276 2.42 26.75 22.46
N GLY A 277 3.15 27.47 21.61
CA GLY A 277 3.99 28.59 22.03
C GLY A 277 5.30 28.17 22.69
N ARG A 278 5.72 26.89 22.54
CA ARG A 278 7.06 26.44 22.95
C ARG A 278 8.13 27.05 22.05
N PHE A 279 7.82 27.17 20.79
CA PHE A 279 8.55 27.95 19.80
C PHE A 279 7.67 29.12 19.39
N THR A 280 8.26 30.28 19.17
CA THR A 280 7.51 31.50 18.80
C THR A 280 8.06 32.04 17.49
N PRO A 281 7.80 31.34 16.36
CA PRO A 281 8.31 31.81 15.07
C PRO A 281 7.80 33.21 14.78
N GLU A 282 8.72 34.10 14.38
CA GLU A 282 8.44 35.52 14.15
C GLU A 282 7.86 36.24 15.41
N GLY A 283 8.21 35.76 16.61
CA GLY A 283 7.84 36.38 17.89
C GLY A 283 6.45 36.03 18.44
N GLU A 284 5.66 35.16 17.76
CA GLU A 284 4.30 34.81 18.16
C GLU A 284 4.07 33.29 18.18
N ALA A 285 3.20 32.82 19.09
CA ALA A 285 2.77 31.42 19.11
C ALA A 285 1.93 31.06 17.88
N GLY A 286 1.98 29.78 17.49
CA GLY A 286 1.24 29.24 16.34
C GLY A 286 2.18 28.72 15.26
N ALA A 287 1.95 27.50 14.81
CA ALA A 287 2.74 26.89 13.75
C ALA A 287 2.45 27.58 12.40
N ILE A 288 3.45 28.21 11.80
CA ILE A 288 3.30 28.89 10.52
C ILE A 288 3.16 27.86 9.41
N GLY A 289 2.12 28.01 8.59
CA GLY A 289 1.86 27.18 7.43
C GLY A 289 1.27 27.95 6.26
N GLU A 290 1.39 27.36 5.07
CA GLU A 290 0.83 27.91 3.84
C GLU A 290 -0.31 27.03 3.35
N LEU A 291 -1.37 27.67 2.86
CA LEU A 291 -2.52 26.97 2.29
C LEU A 291 -2.10 26.29 0.98
N VAL A 292 -2.43 25.00 0.83
CA VAL A 292 -2.25 24.24 -0.41
C VAL A 292 -3.55 24.30 -1.21
N GLY A 293 -3.50 24.89 -2.40
CA GLY A 293 -4.67 25.04 -3.26
C GLY A 293 -5.74 25.96 -2.64
N GLU A 294 -7.00 25.53 -2.68
CA GLU A 294 -8.17 26.30 -2.25
C GLU A 294 -8.66 25.91 -0.84
N ALA A 295 -9.12 26.88 -0.06
CA ALA A 295 -9.75 26.64 1.23
C ALA A 295 -11.00 25.75 1.09
N GLY A 296 -11.20 24.82 2.03
CA GLY A 296 -12.32 23.89 2.03
C GLY A 296 -12.16 22.70 1.07
N LYS A 297 -11.10 22.63 0.27
CA LYS A 297 -10.81 21.50 -0.63
C LYS A 297 -9.68 20.59 -0.14
N GLY A 298 -9.19 20.80 1.08
CA GLY A 298 -8.03 20.11 1.61
C GLY A 298 -8.15 18.60 1.64
N LEU A 299 -9.33 18.07 1.97
CA LEU A 299 -9.56 16.62 1.94
C LEU A 299 -9.52 16.05 0.52
N ALA A 300 -10.05 16.77 -0.47
CA ALA A 300 -10.00 16.35 -1.87
C ALA A 300 -8.54 16.28 -2.38
N TYR A 301 -7.71 17.27 -2.03
CA TYR A 301 -6.29 17.25 -2.37
C TYR A 301 -5.54 16.13 -1.64
N MET A 302 -5.86 15.91 -0.37
CA MET A 302 -5.25 14.82 0.42
C MET A 302 -5.61 13.44 -0.14
N PHE A 303 -6.76 13.26 -0.79
CA PHE A 303 -7.10 12.01 -1.46
C PHE A 303 -6.13 11.65 -2.60
N HIS A 304 -5.47 12.62 -3.22
CA HIS A 304 -4.40 12.35 -4.18
C HIS A 304 -3.30 11.50 -3.53
N MET A 305 -2.73 11.98 -2.42
CA MET A 305 -1.73 11.23 -1.65
C MET A 305 -2.31 9.95 -1.01
N MET A 306 -3.53 10.01 -0.48
CA MET A 306 -4.16 8.86 0.19
C MET A 306 -4.44 7.69 -0.75
N ASN A 307 -4.80 7.93 -2.01
CA ASN A 307 -5.00 6.84 -2.97
C ASN A 307 -3.67 6.17 -3.32
N GLU A 308 -2.60 6.94 -3.52
CA GLU A 308 -1.25 6.40 -3.68
C GLU A 308 -0.80 5.64 -2.42
N ALA A 309 -1.07 6.20 -1.23
CA ALA A 309 -0.77 5.54 0.04
C ALA A 309 -1.51 4.21 0.20
N ARG A 310 -2.77 4.13 -0.18
CA ARG A 310 -3.57 2.89 -0.14
C ARG A 310 -2.98 1.80 -1.03
N ILE A 311 -2.59 2.14 -2.27
CA ILE A 311 -1.92 1.21 -3.19
C ILE A 311 -0.60 0.74 -2.59
N SER A 312 0.20 1.64 -2.04
CA SER A 312 1.50 1.31 -1.46
C SER A 312 1.40 0.54 -0.15
N VAL A 313 0.34 0.73 0.65
CA VAL A 313 0.05 -0.14 1.81
C VAL A 313 -0.26 -1.56 1.36
N GLY A 314 -1.08 -1.72 0.31
CA GLY A 314 -1.31 -3.01 -0.33
C GLY A 314 -0.01 -3.65 -0.83
N LEU A 315 0.84 -2.87 -1.48
CA LEU A 315 2.14 -3.31 -1.99
C LEU A 315 3.09 -3.72 -0.85
N GLY A 316 3.15 -2.94 0.24
CA GLY A 316 3.95 -3.27 1.42
C GLY A 316 3.49 -4.57 2.09
N ALA A 317 2.18 -4.77 2.17
CA ALA A 317 1.61 -6.00 2.70
C ALA A 317 1.92 -7.22 1.80
N ALA A 318 1.80 -7.06 0.48
CA ALA A 318 2.18 -8.08 -0.48
C ALA A 318 3.67 -8.43 -0.38
N ALA A 319 4.54 -7.42 -0.29
CA ALA A 319 5.99 -7.59 -0.19
C ALA A 319 6.41 -8.28 1.12
N LEU A 320 5.87 -7.86 2.27
CA LEU A 320 6.12 -8.51 3.57
C LEU A 320 5.61 -9.96 3.58
N GLY A 321 4.43 -10.20 3.01
CA GLY A 321 3.90 -11.55 2.83
C GLY A 321 4.82 -12.39 1.94
N TYR A 322 5.31 -11.83 0.84
CA TYR A 322 6.20 -12.49 -0.11
C TYR A 322 7.53 -12.88 0.53
N THR A 323 8.16 -11.94 1.25
CA THR A 323 9.38 -12.20 2.02
C THR A 323 9.17 -13.34 3.02
N GLY A 324 8.04 -13.32 3.77
CA GLY A 324 7.68 -14.40 4.70
C GLY A 324 7.52 -15.75 4.00
N TYR A 325 6.89 -15.77 2.82
CA TYR A 325 6.76 -16.97 2.00
C TYR A 325 8.11 -17.54 1.58
N LEU A 326 9.04 -16.72 1.10
CA LEU A 326 10.37 -17.19 0.67
C LEU A 326 11.17 -17.76 1.85
N HIS A 327 11.10 -17.13 3.03
CA HIS A 327 11.70 -17.67 4.25
C HIS A 327 11.07 -19.02 4.65
N ALA A 328 9.75 -19.15 4.57
CA ALA A 328 9.05 -20.41 4.86
C ALA A 328 9.42 -21.51 3.85
N LEU A 329 9.55 -21.15 2.56
CA LEU A 329 9.95 -22.06 1.51
C LEU A 329 11.38 -22.58 1.70
N ASP A 330 12.33 -21.70 2.01
CA ASP A 330 13.73 -22.05 2.28
C ASP A 330 13.82 -22.97 3.51
N TYR A 331 13.15 -22.61 4.59
CA TYR A 331 13.09 -23.44 5.80
C TYR A 331 12.47 -24.82 5.51
N ALA A 332 11.36 -24.90 4.76
CA ALA A 332 10.71 -26.16 4.45
C ALA A 332 11.54 -27.08 3.53
N LYS A 333 12.41 -26.52 2.68
CA LYS A 333 13.34 -27.27 1.84
C LYS A 333 14.50 -27.89 2.63
N THR A 334 14.97 -27.21 3.66
CA THR A 334 16.19 -27.58 4.41
C THR A 334 15.88 -28.35 5.70
N ARG A 335 14.78 -28.03 6.39
CA ARG A 335 14.37 -28.69 7.64
C ARG A 335 13.81 -30.08 7.39
N VAL A 336 14.47 -31.11 7.94
CA VAL A 336 13.97 -32.49 7.96
C VAL A 336 13.18 -32.77 9.24
N GLN A 337 12.00 -33.38 9.10
CA GLN A 337 11.14 -33.76 10.23
C GLN A 337 10.11 -34.82 9.80
N GLY A 338 10.00 -35.90 10.58
CA GLY A 338 9.05 -36.93 10.31
C GLY A 338 9.40 -37.77 9.07
N ARG A 339 8.43 -38.58 8.63
CA ARG A 339 8.55 -39.51 7.49
C ARG A 339 7.29 -39.46 6.65
N SER A 340 7.33 -39.98 5.43
CA SER A 340 6.12 -40.16 4.62
C SER A 340 5.06 -40.97 5.39
N ARG A 341 3.78 -40.63 5.23
CA ARG A 341 2.66 -41.35 5.85
C ARG A 341 2.57 -42.83 5.43
N SER A 342 3.08 -43.15 4.25
CA SER A 342 3.16 -44.53 3.74
C SER A 342 4.35 -45.33 4.28
N GLU A 343 5.37 -44.64 4.86
CA GLU A 343 6.56 -45.30 5.41
C GLU A 343 6.25 -45.95 6.76
N ARG A 344 6.47 -47.27 6.83
CA ARG A 344 6.19 -48.07 8.04
C ARG A 344 7.47 -48.38 8.85
N ASN A 345 8.64 -48.24 8.23
CA ASN A 345 9.91 -48.51 8.94
C ASN A 345 10.31 -47.29 9.79
N PRO A 346 10.31 -47.42 11.14
CA PRO A 346 10.69 -46.30 12.02
C PRO A 346 12.16 -45.92 11.91
N SER A 347 13.01 -46.74 11.28
CA SER A 347 14.43 -46.50 11.06
C SER A 347 14.73 -45.78 9.73
N SER A 348 13.72 -45.58 8.86
CA SER A 348 13.91 -44.82 7.62
C SER A 348 14.30 -43.36 7.90
N PRO A 349 15.09 -42.74 7.03
CA PRO A 349 15.48 -41.33 7.18
C PRO A 349 14.28 -40.38 7.27
N GLN A 350 14.43 -39.31 8.00
CA GLN A 350 13.48 -38.21 7.98
C GLN A 350 13.49 -37.50 6.61
N ILE A 351 12.37 -36.88 6.24
CA ILE A 351 12.22 -36.16 4.98
C ILE A 351 12.11 -34.65 5.21
N PRO A 352 12.51 -33.81 4.23
CA PRO A 352 12.28 -32.37 4.28
C PRO A 352 10.80 -32.02 4.46
N LEU A 353 10.51 -30.93 5.19
CA LEU A 353 9.14 -30.50 5.48
C LEU A 353 8.32 -30.30 4.21
N ILE A 354 8.93 -29.80 3.14
CA ILE A 354 8.26 -29.56 1.85
C ILE A 354 7.66 -30.84 1.22
N GLN A 355 8.08 -32.02 1.67
CA GLN A 355 7.52 -33.29 1.18
C GLN A 355 6.23 -33.70 1.88
N HIS A 356 5.84 -33.02 2.97
CA HIS A 356 4.56 -33.25 3.64
C HIS A 356 3.44 -32.48 2.95
N ALA A 357 2.30 -33.15 2.70
CA ALA A 357 1.19 -32.59 1.93
C ALA A 357 0.62 -31.31 2.56
N ASP A 358 0.46 -31.25 3.89
CA ASP A 358 -0.07 -30.05 4.55
C ASP A 358 0.91 -28.87 4.52
N VAL A 359 2.22 -29.13 4.59
CA VAL A 359 3.25 -28.08 4.39
C VAL A 359 3.19 -27.54 2.96
N ARG A 360 3.04 -28.43 1.96
CA ARG A 360 2.83 -28.00 0.56
C ARG A 360 1.57 -27.16 0.40
N ARG A 361 0.47 -27.53 1.05
CA ARG A 361 -0.76 -26.73 1.05
C ARG A 361 -0.52 -25.32 1.59
N MET A 362 0.16 -25.20 2.75
CA MET A 362 0.49 -23.89 3.34
C MET A 362 1.40 -23.06 2.44
N LEU A 363 2.40 -23.67 1.78
CA LEU A 363 3.28 -22.98 0.85
C LEU A 363 2.56 -22.56 -0.44
N LEU A 364 1.64 -23.38 -0.97
CA LEU A 364 0.81 -23.02 -2.12
C LEU A 364 -0.15 -21.88 -1.79
N ALA A 365 -0.78 -21.91 -0.60
CA ALA A 365 -1.62 -20.82 -0.13
C ALA A 365 -0.83 -19.49 -0.08
N GLN A 366 0.33 -19.48 0.58
CA GLN A 366 1.19 -18.32 0.64
C GLN A 366 1.55 -17.81 -0.77
N LYS A 367 2.04 -18.71 -1.65
CA LYS A 367 2.39 -18.35 -3.03
C LYS A 367 1.21 -17.73 -3.77
N ALA A 368 0.02 -18.33 -3.67
CA ALA A 368 -1.17 -17.84 -4.35
C ALA A 368 -1.59 -16.44 -3.84
N TYR A 369 -1.49 -16.21 -2.52
CA TYR A 369 -1.82 -14.91 -1.94
C TYR A 369 -0.81 -13.84 -2.31
N VAL A 370 0.48 -14.08 -2.11
CA VAL A 370 1.50 -13.03 -2.26
C VAL A 370 1.79 -12.69 -3.72
N SER A 371 1.85 -13.68 -4.62
CA SER A 371 1.95 -13.42 -6.07
C SER A 371 0.68 -12.77 -6.63
N GLY A 372 -0.51 -13.16 -6.13
CA GLY A 372 -1.77 -12.53 -6.50
C GLY A 372 -1.87 -11.08 -6.02
N ALA A 373 -1.45 -10.80 -4.77
CA ALA A 373 -1.41 -9.45 -4.22
C ALA A 373 -0.41 -8.56 -4.97
N LEU A 374 0.79 -9.07 -5.27
CA LEU A 374 1.79 -8.33 -6.04
C LEU A 374 1.27 -8.02 -7.46
N ALA A 375 0.64 -8.99 -8.12
CA ALA A 375 0.02 -8.79 -9.42
C ALA A 375 -1.07 -7.71 -9.37
N LEU A 376 -1.94 -7.73 -8.35
CA LEU A 376 -3.00 -6.73 -8.16
C LEU A 376 -2.41 -5.31 -7.97
N CYS A 377 -1.36 -5.17 -7.14
CA CYS A 377 -0.70 -3.90 -6.90
C CYS A 377 0.00 -3.35 -8.16
N LEU A 378 0.68 -4.22 -8.92
CA LEU A 378 1.33 -3.81 -10.17
C LEU A 378 0.33 -3.51 -11.29
N TYR A 379 -0.82 -4.22 -11.33
CA TYR A 379 -1.92 -3.88 -12.23
C TYR A 379 -2.49 -2.49 -11.92
N ALA A 380 -2.66 -2.14 -10.64
CA ALA A 380 -3.08 -0.80 -10.23
C ALA A 380 -2.04 0.28 -10.62
N ALA A 381 -0.75 0.00 -10.46
CA ALA A 381 0.32 0.88 -10.91
C ALA A 381 0.32 1.06 -12.44
N ARG A 382 0.03 -0.01 -13.20
CA ARG A 382 -0.12 0.08 -14.67
C ARG A 382 -1.32 0.94 -15.09
N LEU A 383 -2.42 0.88 -14.37
CA LEU A 383 -3.55 1.79 -14.60
C LEU A 383 -3.16 3.26 -14.31
N THR A 384 -2.30 3.52 -13.32
CA THR A 384 -1.75 4.86 -13.08
C THR A 384 -0.92 5.35 -14.27
N ASP A 385 -0.09 4.49 -14.84
CA ASP A 385 0.65 4.82 -16.07
C ASP A 385 -0.28 5.11 -17.25
N ASP A 386 -1.36 4.32 -17.38
CA ASP A 386 -2.37 4.54 -18.43
C ASP A 386 -3.09 5.87 -18.26
N ILE A 387 -3.44 6.27 -17.04
CA ILE A 387 -4.07 7.58 -16.75
C ILE A 387 -3.17 8.74 -17.18
N HIS A 388 -1.85 8.63 -16.96
CA HIS A 388 -0.92 9.73 -17.21
C HIS A 388 -0.36 9.77 -18.62
N SER A 389 -0.45 8.66 -19.39
CA SER A 389 0.29 8.55 -20.65
C SER A 389 -0.53 8.12 -21.89
N LEU A 390 -1.80 7.73 -21.74
CA LEU A 390 -2.67 7.48 -22.90
C LEU A 390 -3.03 8.80 -23.59
N GLU A 391 -3.05 8.83 -24.90
CA GLU A 391 -3.41 10.01 -25.69
C GLU A 391 -4.93 10.26 -25.67
N ASP A 392 -5.72 9.19 -25.72
CA ASP A 392 -7.18 9.25 -25.73
C ASP A 392 -7.72 9.58 -24.32
N ALA A 393 -8.41 10.71 -24.21
CA ALA A 393 -8.99 11.19 -22.95
C ALA A 393 -10.06 10.23 -22.38
N GLU A 394 -10.84 9.56 -23.24
CA GLU A 394 -11.85 8.59 -22.80
C GLU A 394 -11.18 7.35 -22.19
N GLN A 395 -10.12 6.85 -22.81
CA GLN A 395 -9.34 5.73 -22.28
C GLN A 395 -8.66 6.09 -20.95
N ARG A 396 -8.15 7.34 -20.80
CA ARG A 396 -7.63 7.81 -19.51
C ARG A 396 -8.69 7.81 -18.43
N ASP A 397 -9.90 8.32 -18.75
CA ASP A 397 -11.02 8.31 -17.78
C ASP A 397 -11.43 6.88 -17.43
N GLN A 398 -11.51 5.97 -18.39
CA GLN A 398 -11.80 4.55 -18.13
C GLN A 398 -10.75 3.90 -17.20
N ALA A 399 -9.45 4.17 -17.42
CA ALA A 399 -8.40 3.69 -16.54
C ALA A 399 -8.54 4.27 -15.11
N HIS A 400 -8.85 5.56 -14.99
CA HIS A 400 -9.13 6.22 -13.71
C HIS A 400 -10.33 5.60 -12.99
N GLN A 401 -11.45 5.39 -13.68
CA GLN A 401 -12.66 4.76 -13.13
C GLN A 401 -12.37 3.34 -12.61
N LEU A 402 -11.59 2.55 -13.35
CA LEU A 402 -11.23 1.20 -12.94
C LEU A 402 -10.28 1.20 -11.75
N LEU A 403 -9.26 2.07 -11.75
CA LEU A 403 -8.34 2.22 -10.61
C LEU A 403 -9.09 2.64 -9.35
N ASP A 404 -10.04 3.57 -9.47
CA ASP A 404 -10.82 4.07 -8.36
C ASP A 404 -11.71 2.97 -7.73
N LEU A 405 -12.30 2.10 -8.56
CA LEU A 405 -13.03 0.90 -8.09
C LEU A 405 -12.11 -0.09 -7.38
N LEU A 406 -10.91 -0.32 -7.91
CA LEU A 406 -9.99 -1.35 -7.41
C LEU A 406 -9.18 -0.89 -6.18
N THR A 407 -9.02 0.40 -5.94
CA THR A 407 -8.20 0.93 -4.82
C THR A 407 -8.55 0.32 -3.45
N PRO A 408 -9.83 0.20 -3.01
CA PRO A 408 -10.18 -0.49 -1.78
C PRO A 408 -9.75 -1.97 -1.76
N VAL A 409 -9.83 -2.64 -2.90
CA VAL A 409 -9.43 -4.04 -3.05
C VAL A 409 -7.91 -4.18 -2.97
N VAL A 410 -7.16 -3.35 -3.71
CA VAL A 410 -5.69 -3.33 -3.70
C VAL A 410 -5.17 -3.17 -2.27
N LYS A 411 -5.71 -2.21 -1.53
CA LYS A 411 -5.32 -1.96 -0.15
C LYS A 411 -5.69 -3.13 0.77
N SER A 412 -6.95 -3.53 0.75
CA SER A 412 -7.50 -4.38 1.83
C SER A 412 -7.28 -5.85 1.59
N TRP A 413 -7.50 -6.34 0.36
CA TRP A 413 -7.25 -7.75 0.05
C TRP A 413 -5.77 -8.10 0.21
N SER A 414 -4.87 -7.25 -0.30
CA SER A 414 -3.42 -7.47 -0.16
C SER A 414 -2.99 -7.42 1.31
N SER A 415 -3.58 -6.53 2.11
CA SER A 415 -3.26 -6.41 3.54
C SER A 415 -3.71 -7.64 4.34
N GLU A 416 -4.93 -8.11 4.10
CA GLU A 416 -5.48 -9.26 4.81
C GLU A 416 -4.75 -10.55 4.43
N TRP A 417 -4.65 -10.84 3.13
CA TRP A 417 -4.08 -12.10 2.65
C TRP A 417 -2.55 -12.13 2.65
N GLY A 418 -1.89 -10.97 2.62
CA GLY A 418 -0.46 -10.85 2.92
C GLY A 418 -0.16 -11.18 4.38
N LEU A 419 -1.03 -10.74 5.31
CA LEU A 419 -0.92 -11.09 6.73
C LEU A 419 -1.18 -12.58 6.98
N VAL A 420 -2.19 -13.17 6.34
CA VAL A 420 -2.45 -14.62 6.39
C VAL A 420 -1.25 -15.41 5.86
N ALA A 421 -0.58 -14.93 4.81
CA ALA A 421 0.65 -15.55 4.32
C ALA A 421 1.77 -15.53 5.39
N ASN A 422 1.92 -14.44 6.14
CA ASN A 422 2.90 -14.35 7.24
C ASN A 422 2.53 -15.28 8.41
N ASP A 423 1.24 -15.43 8.74
CA ASP A 423 0.76 -16.40 9.75
C ASP A 423 1.14 -17.83 9.35
N LEU A 424 0.87 -18.20 8.09
CA LEU A 424 1.26 -19.50 7.55
C LEU A 424 2.79 -19.71 7.52
N ALA A 425 3.57 -18.63 7.31
CA ALA A 425 5.03 -18.71 7.38
C ALA A 425 5.51 -19.08 8.79
N ILE A 426 4.93 -18.48 9.83
CA ILE A 426 5.17 -18.86 11.23
C ILE A 426 4.79 -20.34 11.44
N GLN A 427 3.62 -20.74 10.97
CA GLN A 427 3.13 -22.13 11.11
C GLN A 427 4.05 -23.15 10.45
N VAL A 428 4.61 -22.87 9.26
CA VAL A 428 5.60 -23.72 8.58
C VAL A 428 6.89 -23.89 9.39
N HIS A 429 7.33 -22.84 10.08
CA HIS A 429 8.50 -22.92 10.97
C HIS A 429 8.22 -23.65 12.29
N GLY A 430 6.94 -23.84 12.66
CA GLY A 430 6.54 -24.44 13.94
C GLY A 430 7.05 -23.60 15.13
N GLY A 431 7.51 -24.26 16.19
CA GLY A 431 8.00 -23.56 17.40
C GLY A 431 9.12 -22.56 17.14
N TYR A 432 9.97 -22.80 16.14
CA TYR A 432 11.00 -21.84 15.73
C TYR A 432 10.45 -20.56 15.12
N GLY A 433 9.31 -20.62 14.42
CA GLY A 433 8.64 -19.43 13.89
C GLY A 433 8.09 -18.47 14.96
N TYR A 434 7.94 -18.98 16.19
CA TYR A 434 7.49 -18.20 17.34
C TYR A 434 8.66 -17.54 18.11
N THR A 435 9.90 -17.78 17.70
CA THR A 435 11.09 -17.24 18.33
C THR A 435 11.66 -16.06 17.54
N ARG A 436 12.32 -15.15 18.24
CA ARG A 436 12.91 -13.95 17.63
C ARG A 436 14.20 -14.22 16.84
N GLU A 437 14.70 -15.47 16.83
CA GLU A 437 15.85 -15.91 16.02
C GLU A 437 15.49 -16.03 14.53
N TYR A 438 14.20 -16.25 14.22
CA TYR A 438 13.67 -16.28 12.86
C TYR A 438 12.88 -15.02 12.54
N ASN A 439 12.99 -14.52 11.30
CA ASN A 439 12.41 -13.22 10.93
C ASN A 439 10.90 -13.27 10.68
N VAL A 440 10.31 -14.45 10.51
CA VAL A 440 8.89 -14.59 10.13
C VAL A 440 7.93 -14.00 11.16
N GLU A 441 8.28 -14.01 12.45
CA GLU A 441 7.47 -13.41 13.50
C GLU A 441 7.45 -11.87 13.37
N GLN A 442 8.58 -11.26 12.97
CA GLN A 442 8.65 -9.82 12.74
C GLN A 442 7.84 -9.42 11.51
N PHE A 443 7.93 -10.15 10.41
CA PHE A 443 7.14 -9.88 9.20
C PHE A 443 5.63 -9.92 9.50
N TYR A 444 5.17 -10.85 10.33
CA TYR A 444 3.79 -10.90 10.79
C TYR A 444 3.41 -9.64 11.59
N ARG A 445 4.23 -9.24 12.57
CA ARG A 445 3.98 -8.05 13.40
C ARG A 445 3.99 -6.76 12.59
N ASP A 446 4.92 -6.63 11.65
CA ASP A 446 4.99 -5.50 10.74
C ASP A 446 3.76 -5.46 9.84
N ASN A 447 3.40 -6.59 9.23
CA ASN A 447 2.25 -6.66 8.32
C ASN A 447 0.90 -6.44 9.01
N ARG A 448 0.80 -6.69 10.33
CA ARG A 448 -0.46 -6.52 11.07
C ARG A 448 -0.99 -5.08 11.07
N LEU A 449 -0.13 -4.10 10.86
CA LEU A 449 -0.54 -2.70 10.73
C LEU A 449 -1.36 -2.45 9.45
N ASN A 450 -1.03 -3.14 8.36
CA ASN A 450 -1.57 -2.84 7.03
C ASN A 450 -3.10 -2.98 6.91
N PRO A 451 -3.80 -3.92 7.57
CA PRO A 451 -5.27 -3.91 7.62
C PRO A 451 -5.89 -2.73 8.39
N ILE A 452 -5.10 -1.99 9.19
CA ILE A 452 -5.59 -0.94 10.10
C ILE A 452 -5.43 0.47 9.51
N HIS A 453 -4.20 0.86 9.13
CA HIS A 453 -3.90 2.24 8.72
C HIS A 453 -4.37 2.55 7.29
N GLU A 454 -4.41 3.84 6.93
CA GLU A 454 -4.90 4.34 5.62
C GLU A 454 -6.33 3.87 5.29
N GLY A 455 -7.17 3.83 6.31
CA GLY A 455 -8.52 3.28 6.29
C GLY A 455 -8.54 1.79 6.66
N THR A 456 -9.23 1.49 7.76
CA THR A 456 -9.40 0.10 8.20
C THR A 456 -10.09 -0.74 7.14
N PHE A 457 -10.01 -2.07 7.27
CA PHE A 457 -10.68 -3.00 6.35
C PHE A 457 -12.18 -2.66 6.21
N GLY A 458 -12.89 -2.39 7.32
CA GLY A 458 -14.29 -1.99 7.31
C GLY A 458 -14.55 -0.67 6.58
N ILE A 459 -13.68 0.35 6.74
CA ILE A 459 -13.80 1.63 6.01
C ILE A 459 -13.62 1.41 4.50
N GLN A 460 -12.68 0.58 4.08
CA GLN A 460 -12.51 0.25 2.66
C GLN A 460 -13.70 -0.54 2.11
N ALA A 461 -14.29 -1.42 2.92
CA ALA A 461 -15.47 -2.18 2.56
C ALA A 461 -16.70 -1.27 2.35
N LEU A 462 -16.91 -0.32 3.27
CA LEU A 462 -17.96 0.69 3.14
C LEU A 462 -17.73 1.58 1.90
N ASP A 463 -16.50 1.97 1.62
CA ASP A 463 -16.14 2.74 0.43
C ASP A 463 -16.41 1.95 -0.86
N LEU A 464 -16.04 0.67 -0.91
CA LEU A 464 -16.28 -0.19 -2.06
C LEU A 464 -17.79 -0.33 -2.35
N LEU A 465 -18.54 -0.91 -1.39
CA LEU A 465 -19.96 -1.23 -1.59
C LEU A 465 -20.85 0.01 -1.65
N GLY A 466 -20.64 0.97 -0.73
CA GLY A 466 -21.51 2.14 -0.61
C GLY A 466 -21.29 3.21 -1.67
N ARG A 467 -20.06 3.31 -2.21
CA ARG A 467 -19.67 4.39 -3.12
C ARG A 467 -19.09 3.91 -4.45
N LYS A 468 -17.99 3.12 -4.42
CA LYS A 468 -17.19 2.82 -5.62
C LYS A 468 -17.97 2.02 -6.67
N THR A 469 -18.76 1.05 -6.25
CA THR A 469 -19.60 0.26 -7.16
C THR A 469 -20.75 1.06 -7.81
N ARG A 470 -21.05 2.26 -7.30
CA ARG A 470 -22.09 3.16 -7.81
C ARG A 470 -21.57 4.34 -8.62
N LEU A 471 -20.27 4.60 -8.60
CA LEU A 471 -19.68 5.75 -9.28
C LEU A 471 -20.08 5.80 -10.76
N ASN A 472 -20.41 7.00 -11.22
CA ASN A 472 -20.78 7.25 -12.61
C ASN A 472 -21.83 6.25 -13.12
N GLN A 473 -22.89 6.03 -12.33
CA GLN A 473 -24.00 5.12 -12.66
C GLN A 473 -23.53 3.67 -12.89
N GLY A 474 -22.49 3.23 -12.18
CA GLY A 474 -21.93 1.88 -12.28
C GLY A 474 -20.98 1.67 -13.47
N LEU A 475 -20.47 2.74 -14.09
CA LEU A 475 -19.52 2.65 -15.20
C LEU A 475 -18.28 1.82 -14.82
N SER A 476 -17.72 2.01 -13.62
CA SER A 476 -16.53 1.24 -13.16
C SER A 476 -16.80 -0.27 -13.12
N MET A 477 -18.00 -0.67 -12.65
CA MET A 477 -18.42 -2.08 -12.64
C MET A 477 -18.59 -2.64 -14.05
N LYS A 478 -19.06 -1.82 -15.01
CA LYS A 478 -19.18 -2.21 -16.41
C LYS A 478 -17.79 -2.42 -17.03
N LEU A 479 -16.84 -1.51 -16.80
CA LEU A 479 -15.47 -1.61 -17.28
C LEU A 479 -14.78 -2.87 -16.74
N LEU A 480 -14.95 -3.16 -15.44
CA LEU A 480 -14.44 -4.39 -14.84
C LEU A 480 -15.08 -5.63 -15.48
N HIS A 481 -16.40 -5.61 -15.71
CA HIS A 481 -17.10 -6.69 -16.41
C HIS A 481 -16.50 -6.97 -17.78
N GLU A 482 -16.26 -5.94 -18.59
CA GLU A 482 -15.68 -6.08 -19.91
C GLU A 482 -14.28 -6.71 -19.86
N LYS A 483 -13.44 -6.31 -18.91
CA LYS A 483 -12.12 -6.91 -18.69
C LYS A 483 -12.21 -8.39 -18.30
N ILE A 484 -13.08 -8.73 -17.34
CA ILE A 484 -13.30 -10.11 -16.89
C ILE A 484 -13.81 -10.98 -18.05
N MET A 485 -14.80 -10.51 -18.81
CA MET A 485 -15.36 -11.26 -19.93
C MET A 485 -14.37 -11.50 -21.06
N ASN A 486 -13.47 -10.53 -21.31
CA ASN A 486 -12.39 -10.70 -22.27
C ASN A 486 -11.42 -11.83 -21.83
N THR A 487 -11.01 -11.84 -20.56
CA THR A 487 -10.16 -12.92 -20.03
C THR A 487 -10.87 -14.28 -20.09
N ILE A 488 -12.16 -14.35 -19.71
CA ILE A 488 -12.97 -15.57 -19.82
C ILE A 488 -13.02 -16.09 -21.25
N ALA A 489 -13.23 -15.21 -22.23
CA ALA A 489 -13.28 -15.60 -23.64
C ALA A 489 -11.94 -16.18 -24.12
N GLN A 490 -10.81 -15.58 -23.73
CA GLN A 490 -9.48 -16.08 -24.06
C GLN A 490 -9.19 -17.42 -23.37
N ALA A 491 -9.53 -17.53 -22.06
CA ALA A 491 -9.33 -18.75 -21.29
C ALA A 491 -10.16 -19.94 -21.81
N LYS A 492 -11.39 -19.70 -22.27
CA LYS A 492 -12.25 -20.74 -22.88
C LYS A 492 -11.68 -21.32 -24.19
N ALA A 493 -10.78 -20.62 -24.86
CA ALA A 493 -10.07 -21.14 -26.03
C ALA A 493 -9.00 -22.21 -25.66
N GLU A 494 -8.57 -22.25 -24.39
CA GLU A 494 -7.59 -23.21 -23.85
C GLU A 494 -8.32 -24.29 -23.06
N PRO A 495 -8.35 -25.56 -23.52
CA PRO A 495 -9.14 -26.61 -22.87
C PRO A 495 -8.86 -26.80 -21.39
N SER A 496 -7.60 -26.63 -20.96
CA SER A 496 -7.17 -26.76 -19.56
C SER A 496 -7.65 -25.63 -18.66
N LEU A 497 -8.03 -24.46 -19.19
CA LEU A 497 -8.50 -23.30 -18.44
C LEU A 497 -10.02 -23.14 -18.45
N LYS A 498 -10.73 -23.99 -19.19
CA LYS A 498 -12.18 -23.85 -19.38
C LYS A 498 -12.95 -23.89 -18.06
N ASP A 499 -12.62 -24.82 -17.18
CA ASP A 499 -13.31 -24.98 -15.89
C ASP A 499 -13.07 -23.75 -14.98
N HIS A 500 -11.88 -23.17 -15.00
CA HIS A 500 -11.57 -21.95 -14.28
C HIS A 500 -12.35 -20.74 -14.85
N ALA A 501 -12.43 -20.65 -16.18
CA ALA A 501 -13.21 -19.61 -16.84
C ALA A 501 -14.71 -19.70 -16.51
N ASP A 502 -15.29 -20.90 -16.50
CA ASP A 502 -16.69 -21.11 -16.13
C ASP A 502 -16.94 -20.82 -14.63
N GLN A 503 -16.02 -21.16 -13.74
CA GLN A 503 -16.08 -20.82 -12.32
C GLN A 503 -16.03 -19.30 -12.12
N LEU A 504 -15.11 -18.58 -12.80
CA LEU A 504 -14.99 -17.13 -12.70
C LEU A 504 -16.28 -16.45 -13.17
N ASP A 505 -16.82 -16.85 -14.32
CA ASP A 505 -18.09 -16.33 -14.86
C ASP A 505 -19.24 -16.51 -13.85
N GLN A 506 -19.38 -17.72 -13.32
CA GLN A 506 -20.43 -18.01 -12.31
C GLN A 506 -20.29 -17.12 -11.06
N LYS A 507 -19.10 -16.97 -10.51
CA LYS A 507 -18.88 -16.16 -9.30
C LYS A 507 -19.09 -14.67 -9.58
N TRP A 508 -18.67 -14.20 -10.76
CA TRP A 508 -18.93 -12.83 -11.17
C TRP A 508 -20.41 -12.52 -11.29
N GLN A 509 -21.21 -13.41 -11.88
CA GLN A 509 -22.66 -13.25 -11.95
C GLN A 509 -23.31 -13.20 -10.56
N LEU A 510 -22.87 -14.05 -9.62
CA LEU A 510 -23.36 -14.03 -8.25
C LEU A 510 -23.08 -12.70 -7.54
N ILE A 511 -21.85 -12.19 -7.66
CA ILE A 511 -21.46 -10.90 -7.05
C ILE A 511 -22.30 -9.76 -7.64
N ARG A 512 -22.47 -9.71 -8.96
CA ARG A 512 -23.30 -8.69 -9.60
C ARG A 512 -24.75 -8.73 -9.09
N ASN A 513 -25.33 -9.90 -9.05
CA ASN A 513 -26.71 -10.07 -8.56
C ASN A 513 -26.86 -9.61 -7.12
N VAL A 514 -25.92 -9.97 -6.24
CA VAL A 514 -25.91 -9.52 -4.84
C VAL A 514 -25.73 -8.00 -4.75
N THR A 515 -24.82 -7.44 -5.55
CA THR A 515 -24.59 -5.98 -5.61
C THR A 515 -25.87 -5.23 -5.99
N GLU A 516 -26.58 -5.69 -7.03
CA GLU A 516 -27.85 -5.10 -7.48
C GLU A 516 -28.94 -5.15 -6.39
N LYS A 517 -29.07 -6.30 -5.70
CA LYS A 517 -30.00 -6.48 -4.59
C LYS A 517 -29.70 -5.53 -3.42
N LEU A 518 -28.43 -5.46 -3.00
CA LEU A 518 -28.01 -4.55 -1.93
C LEU A 518 -28.27 -3.09 -2.31
N HIS A 519 -27.97 -2.71 -3.54
CA HIS A 519 -28.21 -1.35 -4.03
C HIS A 519 -29.70 -0.98 -4.13
N ALA A 520 -30.58 -1.96 -4.23
CA ALA A 520 -32.03 -1.74 -4.25
C ALA A 520 -32.62 -1.48 -2.84
N LEU A 521 -31.87 -1.77 -1.77
CA LEU A 521 -32.28 -1.48 -0.40
C LEU A 521 -32.30 0.04 -0.17
N THR A 522 -33.39 0.52 0.42
CA THR A 522 -33.54 1.94 0.81
C THR A 522 -32.93 2.25 2.17
N ASP A 523 -32.79 1.25 3.02
CA ASP A 523 -32.14 1.34 4.32
C ASP A 523 -30.63 1.14 4.15
N VAL A 524 -29.87 2.21 4.40
CA VAL A 524 -28.41 2.24 4.23
C VAL A 524 -27.70 1.35 5.26
N GLU A 525 -28.25 1.24 6.48
CA GLU A 525 -27.67 0.38 7.52
C GLU A 525 -27.77 -1.10 7.12
N LEU A 526 -28.92 -1.54 6.61
CA LEU A 526 -29.09 -2.88 6.06
C LEU A 526 -28.19 -3.12 4.83
N GLN A 527 -28.12 -2.13 3.95
CA GLN A 527 -27.28 -2.23 2.74
C GLN A 527 -25.81 -2.48 3.06
N LEU A 528 -25.30 -1.84 4.09
CA LEU A 528 -23.87 -1.82 4.42
C LEU A 528 -23.49 -2.74 5.59
N ALA A 529 -24.47 -3.40 6.24
CA ALA A 529 -24.26 -4.22 7.43
C ALA A 529 -23.10 -5.23 7.31
N ASN A 530 -22.99 -5.87 6.13
CA ASN A 530 -21.99 -6.92 5.88
C ASN A 530 -21.00 -6.51 4.78
N ALA A 531 -20.67 -5.24 4.67
CA ALA A 531 -19.78 -4.71 3.64
C ALA A 531 -18.38 -5.39 3.67
N ALA A 532 -17.89 -5.79 4.85
CA ALA A 532 -16.63 -6.51 4.97
C ALA A 532 -16.64 -7.85 4.20
N ASN A 533 -17.71 -8.63 4.31
CA ASN A 533 -17.87 -9.88 3.56
C ASN A 533 -18.00 -9.62 2.05
N TYR A 534 -18.60 -8.49 1.66
CA TYR A 534 -18.65 -8.09 0.25
C TYR A 534 -17.24 -7.81 -0.28
N LEU A 535 -16.40 -7.07 0.46
CA LEU A 535 -15.02 -6.79 0.07
C LEU A 535 -14.19 -8.07 -0.06
N GLU A 536 -14.36 -9.05 0.85
CA GLU A 536 -13.71 -10.36 0.76
C GLU A 536 -14.11 -11.09 -0.54
N ALA A 537 -15.40 -11.21 -0.80
CA ALA A 537 -15.92 -11.89 -1.99
C ALA A 537 -15.46 -11.20 -3.28
N PHE A 538 -15.56 -9.87 -3.32
CA PHE A 538 -15.18 -9.06 -4.47
C PHE A 538 -13.66 -9.12 -4.71
N GLY A 539 -12.86 -9.03 -3.65
CA GLY A 539 -11.41 -9.10 -3.72
C GLY A 539 -10.91 -10.47 -4.20
N HIS A 540 -11.49 -11.57 -3.70
CA HIS A 540 -11.17 -12.92 -4.20
C HIS A 540 -11.52 -13.09 -5.67
N LEU A 541 -12.65 -12.53 -6.11
CA LEU A 541 -13.01 -12.56 -7.52
C LEU A 541 -11.98 -11.82 -8.38
N VAL A 542 -11.60 -10.59 -7.98
CA VAL A 542 -10.64 -9.79 -8.72
C VAL A 542 -9.29 -10.51 -8.83
N VAL A 543 -8.80 -11.07 -7.73
CA VAL A 543 -7.53 -11.81 -7.75
C VAL A 543 -7.64 -13.11 -8.55
N GLY A 544 -8.77 -13.81 -8.46
CA GLY A 544 -9.05 -14.96 -9.32
C GLY A 544 -9.05 -14.61 -10.81
N TRP A 545 -9.63 -13.48 -11.18
CA TRP A 545 -9.55 -12.96 -12.54
C TRP A 545 -8.10 -12.71 -12.97
N LEU A 546 -7.29 -12.03 -12.15
CA LEU A 546 -5.89 -11.76 -12.46
C LEU A 546 -5.06 -13.06 -12.57
N TRP A 547 -5.35 -14.08 -11.76
CA TRP A 547 -4.73 -15.40 -11.88
C TRP A 547 -5.07 -16.07 -13.21
N LEU A 548 -6.35 -16.04 -13.62
CA LEU A 548 -6.76 -16.61 -14.90
C LEU A 548 -6.14 -15.85 -16.08
N ASP A 549 -6.05 -14.53 -16.00
CA ASP A 549 -5.43 -13.70 -17.03
C ASP A 549 -3.94 -14.02 -17.20
N GLN A 550 -3.21 -14.18 -16.07
CA GLN A 550 -1.82 -14.66 -16.10
C GLN A 550 -1.72 -16.07 -16.69
N ALA A 551 -2.65 -17.00 -16.34
CA ALA A 551 -2.66 -18.37 -16.86
C ALA A 551 -2.82 -18.39 -18.40
N VAL A 552 -3.65 -17.51 -18.96
CA VAL A 552 -3.78 -17.35 -20.43
C VAL A 552 -2.44 -16.94 -21.07
N VAL A 553 -1.71 -16.00 -20.45
CA VAL A 553 -0.38 -15.58 -20.93
C VAL A 553 0.63 -16.73 -20.81
N ILE A 554 0.61 -17.46 -19.69
CA ILE A 554 1.50 -18.62 -19.45
C ILE A 554 1.32 -19.69 -20.52
N HIS A 555 0.09 -20.01 -20.90
CA HIS A 555 -0.17 -20.99 -21.95
C HIS A 555 0.42 -20.57 -23.31
N LYS A 556 0.42 -19.26 -23.62
CA LYS A 556 1.05 -18.73 -24.84
C LYS A 556 2.58 -18.80 -24.79
N LEU A 557 3.17 -18.66 -23.59
CA LEU A 557 4.63 -18.70 -23.41
C LEU A 557 5.20 -20.12 -23.31
N MET A 558 4.42 -21.07 -22.79
CA MET A 558 4.87 -22.42 -22.44
C MET A 558 5.60 -23.15 -23.57
N PRO A 559 5.13 -23.13 -24.85
CA PRO A 559 5.78 -23.86 -25.95
C PRO A 559 7.23 -23.43 -26.23
N ASN A 560 7.58 -22.19 -25.91
CA ASN A 560 8.89 -21.60 -26.21
C ASN A 560 9.69 -21.26 -24.93
N SER A 561 9.22 -21.69 -23.77
CA SER A 561 9.83 -21.32 -22.48
C SER A 561 11.16 -22.06 -22.26
N THR A 562 12.17 -21.31 -21.85
CA THR A 562 13.44 -21.84 -21.32
C THR A 562 13.39 -22.16 -19.83
N ASP A 563 12.30 -21.78 -19.15
CA ASP A 563 12.06 -21.99 -17.71
C ASP A 563 10.62 -22.49 -17.48
N PRO A 564 10.28 -23.71 -17.93
CA PRO A 564 8.94 -24.27 -17.81
C PRO A 564 8.53 -24.52 -16.34
N ASP A 565 9.48 -24.83 -15.45
CA ASP A 565 9.17 -25.11 -14.04
C ASP A 565 8.60 -23.91 -13.32
N PHE A 566 9.10 -22.71 -13.59
CA PHE A 566 8.50 -21.47 -13.09
C PHE A 566 7.05 -21.31 -13.55
N LEU A 567 6.80 -21.52 -14.83
CA LEU A 567 5.47 -21.39 -15.42
C LEU A 567 4.50 -22.46 -14.86
N TYR A 568 4.93 -23.72 -14.69
CA TYR A 568 4.15 -24.75 -14.00
C TYR A 568 3.85 -24.33 -12.56
N GLY A 569 4.82 -23.74 -11.85
CA GLY A 569 4.63 -23.22 -10.51
C GLY A 569 3.61 -22.09 -10.41
N LYS A 570 3.48 -21.25 -11.45
CA LYS A 570 2.42 -20.22 -11.55
C LYS A 570 1.06 -20.86 -11.83
N LEU A 571 0.97 -21.83 -12.75
CA LEU A 571 -0.28 -22.57 -13.02
C LEU A 571 -0.77 -23.31 -11.79
N ALA A 572 0.11 -23.99 -11.06
CA ALA A 572 -0.25 -24.66 -9.81
C ALA A 572 -0.79 -23.70 -8.74
N ALA A 573 -0.29 -22.48 -8.67
CA ALA A 573 -0.84 -21.44 -7.78
C ALA A 573 -2.22 -20.96 -8.25
N CYS A 574 -2.43 -20.83 -9.55
CA CYS A 574 -3.74 -20.56 -10.15
C CYS A 574 -4.73 -21.67 -9.83
N ASP A 575 -4.37 -22.95 -10.07
CA ASP A 575 -5.20 -24.11 -9.76
C ASP A 575 -5.57 -24.16 -8.27
N TYR A 576 -4.58 -23.88 -7.38
CA TYR A 576 -4.86 -23.77 -5.94
C TYR A 576 -5.88 -22.68 -5.66
N PHE A 577 -5.72 -21.49 -6.24
CA PHE A 577 -6.64 -20.38 -6.01
C PHE A 577 -8.06 -20.72 -6.44
N PHE A 578 -8.23 -21.33 -7.62
CA PHE A 578 -9.54 -21.74 -8.11
C PHE A 578 -10.13 -22.92 -7.30
N GLY A 579 -9.31 -23.85 -6.85
CA GLY A 579 -9.77 -25.03 -6.10
C GLY A 579 -10.06 -24.75 -4.62
N TRP A 580 -9.33 -23.82 -3.98
CA TRP A 580 -9.38 -23.61 -2.53
C TRP A 580 -9.92 -22.22 -2.12
N GLU A 581 -9.68 -21.20 -2.91
CA GLU A 581 -10.01 -19.83 -2.55
C GLU A 581 -11.32 -19.34 -3.19
N MET A 582 -11.49 -19.53 -4.47
CA MET A 582 -12.73 -19.15 -5.16
C MET A 582 -14.02 -19.72 -4.55
N PRO A 583 -14.05 -20.95 -4.00
CA PRO A 583 -15.23 -21.48 -3.32
C PRO A 583 -15.66 -20.66 -2.08
N LYS A 584 -14.74 -19.97 -1.40
CA LYS A 584 -15.04 -19.15 -0.20
C LYS A 584 -16.01 -18.00 -0.51
N ILE A 585 -16.03 -17.51 -1.75
CA ILE A 585 -16.93 -16.44 -2.21
C ILE A 585 -18.38 -16.78 -1.86
N ILE A 586 -18.81 -18.04 -2.02
CA ILE A 586 -20.19 -18.46 -1.72
C ILE A 586 -20.53 -18.23 -0.25
N SER A 587 -19.61 -18.56 0.67
CA SER A 587 -19.83 -18.41 2.10
C SER A 587 -19.94 -16.92 2.51
N TRP A 588 -19.14 -16.05 1.89
CA TRP A 588 -19.24 -14.61 2.15
C TRP A 588 -20.52 -14.00 1.55
N LEU A 589 -20.93 -14.45 0.36
CA LEU A 589 -22.19 -13.97 -0.23
C LEU A 589 -23.44 -14.46 0.52
N ALA A 590 -23.36 -15.59 1.23
CA ALA A 590 -24.50 -16.15 1.97
C ALA A 590 -24.98 -15.26 3.13
N VAL A 591 -24.14 -14.36 3.66
CA VAL A 591 -24.56 -13.39 4.69
C VAL A 591 -25.05 -12.06 4.10
N LEU A 592 -24.90 -11.88 2.79
CA LEU A 592 -25.31 -10.68 2.05
C LEU A 592 -26.68 -10.86 1.40
N ASP A 593 -27.06 -12.09 1.06
CA ASP A 593 -28.34 -12.41 0.41
C ASP A 593 -28.86 -13.78 0.89
N PRO A 594 -29.85 -13.80 1.81
CA PRO A 594 -30.50 -12.65 2.48
C PRO A 594 -29.55 -11.91 3.42
N VAL A 595 -29.79 -10.61 3.64
CA VAL A 595 -28.96 -9.81 4.54
C VAL A 595 -29.05 -10.35 5.96
N GLU A 596 -27.92 -10.79 6.49
CA GLU A 596 -27.79 -11.23 7.88
C GLU A 596 -27.73 -9.99 8.79
N THR A 597 -28.61 -9.92 9.80
CA THR A 597 -28.83 -8.72 10.61
C THR A 597 -28.41 -8.83 12.07
N THR A 598 -27.85 -9.98 12.47
CA THR A 598 -27.41 -10.19 13.88
C THR A 598 -26.51 -9.05 14.39
N PRO A 599 -25.50 -8.57 13.63
CA PRO A 599 -24.66 -7.47 14.09
C PRO A 599 -25.42 -6.16 14.31
N LEU A 600 -26.47 -5.88 13.54
CA LEU A 600 -27.29 -4.68 13.69
C LEU A 600 -28.25 -4.79 14.86
N ASN A 601 -28.71 -5.99 15.17
CA ASN A 601 -29.72 -6.24 16.19
C ASN A 601 -29.10 -6.52 17.58
N MET A 602 -27.77 -6.62 17.67
CA MET A 602 -27.06 -6.91 18.92
C MET A 602 -27.10 -5.69 19.85
N SER A 603 -27.67 -5.86 21.05
CA SER A 603 -27.65 -4.82 22.08
C SER A 603 -26.27 -4.75 22.75
N GLU A 604 -25.84 -3.53 23.13
CA GLU A 604 -24.59 -3.33 23.88
C GLU A 604 -24.57 -4.12 25.21
N GLU A 605 -25.73 -4.31 25.81
CA GLU A 605 -25.87 -5.05 27.09
C GLU A 605 -25.70 -6.57 26.93
N TRP A 606 -25.66 -7.08 25.70
CA TRP A 606 -25.52 -8.52 25.43
C TRP A 606 -24.06 -8.95 25.13
N PHE A 607 -23.15 -7.98 25.03
CA PHE A 607 -21.69 -8.24 24.99
C PHE A 607 -21.13 -8.47 26.42
#